data_7abc2a788fa20e66275f32221ab59fa5
#
_entry.id   7abc2a788fa20e66275f32221ab59fa5
#
_cell.length_a   1.000
_cell.length_b   1.000
_cell.length_c   1.000
_cell.angle_alpha   90.00
_cell.angle_beta   90.00
_cell.angle_gamma   90.00
#
_symmetry.space_group_name_H-M   'P 1'
#
loop_
_entity.id
_entity.type
_entity.pdbx_description
1 polymer ?
#
loop_
_entity_poly.entity_id
_entity_poly.type
_entity_poly.pdbx_seq_one_letter_code
_entity_poly.pdbx_strand_id
1 'polypeptide(L)'
;MRLKSFTINGGGYKNLDGTFPFDKNNGYIALIGLNGSGKSNLLEAISIVFDGIVNMNGSGIPFDYEIEYELNGHINTRKKGQAKKDGKICKAEELEYPSSVIACYSGEDLRLWHAVFENYHMDYFNEAVKRAYSSPKFLYVNKYCWKIALISLVCSNNAEVKSFLKKTLNISTPIDVELEFAIDDAKKEAFQTHTALSWFNRITHEGLIGINLNTIATTDIFVEGKQVLESEKSKYIFNFLYLLSQPKKNDRNKIDKLINEIKVSVNVEGNKIDFDNLSEGEKKLILIECITKVLGDENSLVLLDEPDAHTHIAMKKDLLKLISEFEGQTIMTTHSPMFLNKHWNGFVENNIFYMHDGKIEDTEPLKHLADLTDNEVDFFDSSYILGAKNLLVVEGPNDKRYLEKAISIFSKKYDKYKKLSQIAILPGNSAGNAKALYELVLKNKMQKIDHLIYLFDFDEGGYDGWKSIKKIVDGKVKCLFYQLDYNEPLDTSNKPTGNDTIMVEDFFSEKAYEHIVSKEKLDSKHSHKDFRNFKTNIASSIKTYIENNYSKESFKEEWYNSFSSVLNKLLVEFQL
;
A
#
# COMPACT_ATOMS: atom_id res chain seq x y z
N MET A 1 -8.76 14.66 -1.33
CA MET A 1 -9.83 13.79 -0.78
C MET A 1 -9.24 12.76 0.17
N ARG A 2 -9.95 12.39 1.29
CA ARG A 2 -9.55 11.30 2.20
C ARG A 2 -10.77 10.54 2.70
N LEU A 3 -10.88 9.25 2.36
CA LEU A 3 -11.93 8.37 2.87
C LEU A 3 -11.63 8.04 4.34
N LYS A 4 -12.58 8.30 5.24
CA LYS A 4 -12.45 8.07 6.69
C LYS A 4 -13.07 6.75 7.10
N SER A 5 -14.29 6.48 6.64
CA SER A 5 -14.96 5.22 6.90
C SER A 5 -15.96 4.87 5.82
N PHE A 6 -16.23 3.58 5.68
CA PHE A 6 -17.29 3.05 4.85
C PHE A 6 -18.01 1.94 5.62
N THR A 7 -19.32 2.02 5.71
CA THR A 7 -20.14 1.06 6.45
C THR A 7 -21.22 0.50 5.54
N ILE A 8 -21.41 -0.81 5.57
CA ILE A 8 -22.50 -1.53 4.92
C ILE A 8 -23.37 -2.12 6.01
N ASN A 9 -24.67 -1.86 5.97
CA ASN A 9 -25.64 -2.30 6.97
C ASN A 9 -26.81 -3.04 6.30
N GLY A 10 -27.67 -3.66 7.12
CA GLY A 10 -28.98 -4.13 6.69
C GLY A 10 -28.98 -5.38 5.80
N GLY A 11 -28.04 -6.32 6.01
CA GLY A 11 -27.99 -7.59 5.29
C GLY A 11 -26.82 -7.75 4.34
N GLY A 12 -25.88 -6.79 4.39
CA GLY A 12 -24.62 -6.87 3.67
C GLY A 12 -24.72 -6.55 2.16
N TYR A 13 -23.58 -6.60 1.51
CA TYR A 13 -23.44 -6.56 0.07
C TYR A 13 -22.45 -7.64 -0.38
N LYS A 14 -22.95 -8.67 -1.06
CA LYS A 14 -22.16 -9.88 -1.36
C LYS A 14 -21.67 -10.50 -0.04
N ASN A 15 -20.36 -10.59 0.17
CA ASN A 15 -19.78 -11.04 1.45
C ASN A 15 -19.38 -9.89 2.39
N LEU A 16 -19.71 -8.63 2.07
CA LEU A 16 -19.35 -7.48 2.90
C LEU A 16 -20.44 -7.17 3.92
N ASP A 17 -20.08 -6.97 5.17
CA ASP A 17 -20.97 -6.51 6.24
C ASP A 17 -20.15 -5.81 7.34
N GLY A 18 -20.65 -4.67 7.84
CA GLY A 18 -20.01 -3.91 8.89
C GLY A 18 -19.24 -2.68 8.44
N THR A 19 -18.37 -2.19 9.30
CA THR A 19 -17.63 -0.94 9.13
C THR A 19 -16.19 -1.20 8.70
N PHE A 20 -15.73 -0.48 7.68
CA PHE A 20 -14.37 -0.44 7.17
C PHE A 20 -13.74 0.90 7.59
N PRO A 21 -12.94 0.93 8.67
CA PRO A 21 -12.33 2.16 9.18
C PRO A 21 -11.04 2.47 8.42
N PHE A 22 -10.97 3.70 7.89
CA PHE A 22 -9.81 4.19 7.15
C PHE A 22 -9.27 5.52 7.73
N ASP A 23 -9.69 5.91 8.90
CA ASP A 23 -9.38 7.19 9.54
C ASP A 23 -7.88 7.42 9.81
N LYS A 24 -7.10 6.33 9.92
CA LYS A 24 -5.66 6.38 10.19
C LYS A 24 -4.80 6.47 8.93
N ASN A 25 -5.38 6.34 7.73
CA ASN A 25 -4.59 6.37 6.49
C ASN A 25 -4.14 7.79 6.11
N ASN A 26 -2.98 7.84 5.47
CA ASN A 26 -2.40 9.06 4.92
C ASN A 26 -2.04 8.84 3.45
N GLY A 27 -2.99 9.09 2.54
CA GLY A 27 -2.76 9.04 1.10
C GLY A 27 -3.39 7.83 0.44
N TYR A 28 -2.81 6.64 0.50
CA TYR A 28 -3.36 5.44 -0.10
C TYR A 28 -3.89 4.44 0.93
N ILE A 29 -4.78 3.56 0.49
CA ILE A 29 -5.29 2.39 1.21
C ILE A 29 -4.92 1.15 0.39
N ALA A 30 -4.21 0.20 0.97
CA ALA A 30 -3.92 -1.10 0.35
C ALA A 30 -4.70 -2.21 1.09
N LEU A 31 -5.63 -2.82 0.38
CA LEU A 31 -6.42 -3.95 0.85
C LEU A 31 -5.70 -5.24 0.45
N ILE A 32 -5.19 -5.98 1.43
CA ILE A 32 -4.50 -7.25 1.21
C ILE A 32 -5.33 -8.41 1.76
N GLY A 33 -5.29 -9.56 1.13
CA GLY A 33 -6.02 -10.75 1.58
C GLY A 33 -6.12 -11.82 0.49
N LEU A 34 -6.60 -13.00 0.85
CA LEU A 34 -6.79 -14.13 -0.08
C LEU A 34 -7.87 -13.86 -1.13
N ASN A 35 -7.93 -14.74 -2.13
CA ASN A 35 -9.03 -14.77 -3.10
C ASN A 35 -10.37 -14.96 -2.37
N GLY A 36 -11.40 -14.20 -2.78
CA GLY A 36 -12.71 -14.27 -2.14
C GLY A 36 -12.86 -13.50 -0.83
N SER A 37 -11.79 -12.88 -0.30
CA SER A 37 -11.86 -12.10 0.97
C SER A 37 -12.73 -10.84 0.91
N GLY A 38 -13.22 -10.42 -0.28
CA GLY A 38 -14.12 -9.28 -0.44
C GLY A 38 -13.48 -7.99 -0.93
N LYS A 39 -12.17 -7.96 -1.19
CA LYS A 39 -11.44 -6.74 -1.61
C LYS A 39 -12.07 -6.03 -2.82
N SER A 40 -12.24 -6.74 -3.93
CA SER A 40 -12.86 -6.17 -5.13
C SER A 40 -14.34 -5.84 -4.94
N ASN A 41 -15.05 -6.59 -4.07
CA ASN A 41 -16.42 -6.26 -3.69
C ASN A 41 -16.49 -4.91 -2.96
N LEU A 42 -15.48 -4.59 -2.13
CA LEU A 42 -15.41 -3.31 -1.42
C LEU A 42 -15.16 -2.15 -2.39
N LEU A 43 -14.26 -2.30 -3.38
CA LEU A 43 -14.08 -1.28 -4.43
C LEU A 43 -15.37 -1.06 -5.23
N GLU A 44 -16.07 -2.13 -5.57
CA GLU A 44 -17.35 -2.09 -6.27
C GLU A 44 -18.42 -1.36 -5.44
N ALA A 45 -18.56 -1.70 -4.15
CA ALA A 45 -19.53 -1.07 -3.25
C ALA A 45 -19.25 0.45 -3.08
N ILE A 46 -17.99 0.85 -2.91
CA ILE A 46 -17.57 2.26 -2.85
C ILE A 46 -17.92 2.97 -4.16
N SER A 47 -17.66 2.34 -5.31
CA SER A 47 -17.98 2.90 -6.64
C SER A 47 -19.48 3.11 -6.82
N ILE A 48 -20.31 2.13 -6.43
CA ILE A 48 -21.79 2.22 -6.49
C ILE A 48 -22.29 3.38 -5.64
N VAL A 49 -21.74 3.54 -4.44
CA VAL A 49 -22.17 4.62 -3.55
C VAL A 49 -21.80 5.98 -4.13
N PHE A 50 -20.57 6.17 -4.64
CA PHE A 50 -20.19 7.44 -5.25
C PHE A 50 -20.97 7.74 -6.54
N ASP A 51 -21.27 6.73 -7.38
CA ASP A 51 -22.12 6.89 -8.55
C ASP A 51 -23.52 7.35 -8.14
N GLY A 52 -24.16 6.67 -7.18
CA GLY A 52 -25.48 7.04 -6.67
C GLY A 52 -25.53 8.42 -5.99
N ILE A 53 -24.42 8.88 -5.40
CA ILE A 53 -24.30 10.20 -4.80
C ILE A 53 -24.17 11.27 -5.89
N VAL A 54 -23.27 11.09 -6.86
CA VAL A 54 -22.96 12.08 -7.90
C VAL A 54 -24.13 12.25 -8.88
N ASN A 55 -24.78 11.15 -9.24
CA ASN A 55 -25.92 11.17 -10.17
C ASN A 55 -27.26 11.41 -9.47
N MET A 56 -27.25 11.65 -8.15
CA MET A 56 -28.45 11.88 -7.32
C MET A 56 -29.50 10.75 -7.37
N ASN A 57 -29.13 9.59 -7.86
CA ASN A 57 -29.94 8.39 -7.95
C ASN A 57 -29.79 7.49 -6.71
N GLY A 58 -29.82 8.07 -5.51
CA GLY A 58 -29.66 7.31 -4.26
C GLY A 58 -30.66 6.17 -4.05
N SER A 59 -31.73 6.11 -4.87
CA SER A 59 -32.68 4.99 -4.90
C SER A 59 -32.15 3.74 -5.60
N GLY A 60 -31.05 3.82 -6.33
CA GLY A 60 -30.43 2.71 -7.06
C GLY A 60 -29.37 1.92 -6.29
N ILE A 61 -28.99 2.36 -5.08
CA ILE A 61 -27.98 1.66 -4.28
C ILE A 61 -28.64 0.44 -3.62
N PRO A 62 -28.14 -0.79 -3.91
CA PRO A 62 -28.83 -2.04 -3.53
C PRO A 62 -28.64 -2.45 -2.06
N PHE A 63 -27.93 -1.67 -1.26
CA PHE A 63 -27.63 -1.94 0.15
C PHE A 63 -27.73 -0.66 0.99
N ASP A 64 -27.86 -0.80 2.30
CA ASP A 64 -27.79 0.31 3.24
C ASP A 64 -26.33 0.63 3.56
N TYR A 65 -25.97 1.90 3.50
CA TYR A 65 -24.58 2.35 3.65
C TYR A 65 -24.47 3.62 4.49
N GLU A 66 -23.28 3.83 5.02
CA GLU A 66 -22.79 5.10 5.52
C GLU A 66 -21.35 5.30 5.03
N ILE A 67 -21.07 6.46 4.43
CA ILE A 67 -19.73 6.83 3.97
C ILE A 67 -19.34 8.17 4.56
N GLU A 68 -18.11 8.25 5.09
CA GLU A 68 -17.53 9.46 5.61
C GLU A 68 -16.19 9.74 4.93
N TYR A 69 -16.04 10.94 4.40
CA TYR A 69 -14.80 11.37 3.74
C TYR A 69 -14.55 12.86 3.97
N GLU A 70 -13.28 13.22 3.96
CA GLU A 70 -12.80 14.60 4.01
C GLU A 70 -12.48 15.09 2.61
N LEU A 71 -12.98 16.27 2.26
CA LEU A 71 -12.73 16.94 0.99
C LEU A 71 -12.70 18.45 1.22
N ASN A 72 -11.67 19.15 0.69
CA ASN A 72 -11.46 20.59 0.86
C ASN A 72 -11.52 21.07 2.32
N GLY A 73 -11.08 20.23 3.28
CA GLY A 73 -11.10 20.53 4.70
C GLY A 73 -12.47 20.35 5.38
N HIS A 74 -13.47 19.82 4.66
CA HIS A 74 -14.79 19.53 5.20
C HIS A 74 -15.02 18.02 5.34
N ILE A 75 -15.67 17.61 6.43
CA ILE A 75 -16.10 16.22 6.66
C ILE A 75 -17.51 16.06 6.07
N ASN A 76 -17.59 15.24 5.04
CA ASN A 76 -18.83 14.89 4.34
C ASN A 76 -19.25 13.48 4.78
N THR A 77 -20.48 13.36 5.30
CA THR A 77 -21.08 12.07 5.66
C THR A 77 -22.36 11.87 4.85
N ARG A 78 -22.48 10.71 4.21
CA ARG A 78 -23.66 10.33 3.46
C ARG A 78 -24.15 8.95 3.86
N LYS A 79 -25.45 8.84 4.16
CA LYS A 79 -26.16 7.58 4.31
C LYS A 79 -27.51 7.67 3.61
N LYS A 80 -28.20 6.53 3.45
CA LYS A 80 -29.51 6.49 2.80
C LYS A 80 -30.45 7.52 3.44
N GLY A 81 -30.92 8.48 2.63
CA GLY A 81 -31.85 9.52 3.07
C GLY A 81 -31.27 10.65 3.94
N GLN A 82 -29.98 10.66 4.28
CA GLN A 82 -29.40 11.72 5.11
C GLN A 82 -28.01 12.13 4.64
N ALA A 83 -27.76 13.43 4.63
CA ALA A 83 -26.45 14.03 4.39
C ALA A 83 -26.04 14.92 5.57
N LYS A 84 -24.74 14.94 5.87
CA LYS A 84 -24.16 15.86 6.87
C LYS A 84 -22.88 16.45 6.32
N LYS A 85 -22.64 17.73 6.57
CA LYS A 85 -21.38 18.43 6.35
C LYS A 85 -20.91 18.98 7.68
N ASP A 86 -19.68 18.65 8.09
CA ASP A 86 -19.08 18.99 9.40
C ASP A 86 -20.00 18.64 10.59
N GLY A 87 -20.61 17.45 10.53
CA GLY A 87 -21.53 16.95 11.55
C GLY A 87 -22.94 17.55 11.53
N LYS A 88 -23.23 18.59 10.72
CA LYS A 88 -24.53 19.23 10.60
C LYS A 88 -25.34 18.62 9.44
N ILE A 89 -26.62 18.36 9.69
CA ILE A 89 -27.53 17.89 8.63
C ILE A 89 -27.65 18.97 7.54
N CYS A 90 -27.53 18.56 6.30
CA CYS A 90 -27.61 19.42 5.12
C CYS A 90 -28.36 18.72 3.98
N LYS A 91 -28.58 19.42 2.88
CA LYS A 91 -29.08 18.79 1.65
C LYS A 91 -27.97 18.03 0.95
N ALA A 92 -28.32 17.01 0.16
CA ALA A 92 -27.34 16.20 -0.58
C ALA A 92 -26.49 17.05 -1.54
N GLU A 93 -27.10 18.08 -2.14
CA GLU A 93 -26.43 18.99 -3.07
C GLU A 93 -25.39 19.91 -2.42
N GLU A 94 -25.39 20.01 -1.09
CA GLU A 94 -24.45 20.82 -0.32
C GLU A 94 -23.18 20.04 0.04
N LEU A 95 -23.18 18.71 -0.16
CA LEU A 95 -21.96 17.89 0.01
C LEU A 95 -20.98 18.18 -1.12
N GLU A 96 -19.71 18.05 -0.78
CA GLU A 96 -18.64 18.09 -1.76
C GLU A 96 -18.37 16.68 -2.31
N TYR A 97 -18.06 16.59 -3.60
CA TYR A 97 -17.82 15.31 -4.26
C TYR A 97 -16.44 15.26 -4.87
N PRO A 98 -15.83 14.07 -5.00
CA PRO A 98 -14.58 13.93 -5.73
C PRO A 98 -14.66 14.58 -7.11
N SER A 99 -13.58 15.25 -7.53
CA SER A 99 -13.45 15.81 -8.89
C SER A 99 -13.61 14.73 -9.95
N SER A 100 -13.08 13.53 -9.67
CA SER A 100 -13.26 12.33 -10.47
C SER A 100 -13.10 11.04 -9.63
N VAL A 101 -13.77 9.99 -10.05
CA VAL A 101 -13.59 8.61 -9.60
C VAL A 101 -13.00 7.83 -10.77
N ILE A 102 -11.74 7.39 -10.64
CA ILE A 102 -11.02 6.69 -11.68
C ILE A 102 -10.79 5.27 -11.24
N ALA A 103 -11.33 4.30 -11.97
CA ALA A 103 -11.12 2.88 -11.70
C ALA A 103 -10.23 2.23 -12.76
N CYS A 104 -9.31 1.40 -12.28
CA CYS A 104 -8.45 0.57 -13.12
C CYS A 104 -8.49 -0.87 -12.63
N TYR A 105 -8.80 -1.79 -13.54
CA TYR A 105 -8.73 -3.23 -13.29
C TYR A 105 -7.70 -3.86 -14.24
N SER A 106 -6.79 -4.65 -13.70
CA SER A 106 -5.72 -5.25 -14.50
C SER A 106 -6.06 -6.63 -15.07
N GLY A 107 -7.14 -7.25 -14.62
CA GLY A 107 -7.62 -8.54 -15.12
C GLY A 107 -8.52 -8.43 -16.34
N GLU A 108 -9.08 -9.59 -16.76
CA GLU A 108 -10.03 -9.69 -17.88
C GLU A 108 -11.49 -9.52 -17.44
N ASP A 109 -11.76 -9.61 -16.14
CA ASP A 109 -13.11 -9.47 -15.58
C ASP A 109 -13.59 -8.02 -15.72
N LEU A 110 -14.73 -7.85 -16.38
CA LEU A 110 -15.39 -6.56 -16.57
C LEU A 110 -16.44 -6.26 -15.48
N ARG A 111 -16.37 -6.94 -14.35
CA ARG A 111 -17.36 -6.84 -13.28
C ARG A 111 -17.56 -5.41 -12.80
N LEU A 112 -16.49 -4.70 -12.49
CA LEU A 112 -16.54 -3.31 -12.04
C LEU A 112 -17.10 -2.39 -13.14
N TRP A 113 -16.73 -2.64 -14.39
CA TRP A 113 -17.28 -1.95 -15.55
C TRP A 113 -18.80 -2.12 -15.62
N HIS A 114 -19.30 -3.35 -15.64
CA HIS A 114 -20.75 -3.61 -15.77
C HIS A 114 -21.56 -3.15 -14.54
N ALA A 115 -20.96 -3.19 -13.34
CA ALA A 115 -21.67 -2.82 -12.12
C ALA A 115 -21.93 -1.30 -12.01
N VAL A 116 -21.02 -0.46 -12.54
CA VAL A 116 -21.05 1.00 -12.30
C VAL A 116 -20.72 1.78 -13.56
N PHE A 117 -19.53 1.56 -14.13
CA PHE A 117 -18.95 2.49 -15.11
C PHE A 117 -19.61 2.43 -16.48
N GLU A 118 -20.18 1.30 -16.89
CA GLU A 118 -20.84 1.16 -18.20
C GLU A 118 -22.01 2.12 -18.34
N ASN A 119 -22.90 2.17 -17.35
CA ASN A 119 -24.08 3.03 -17.40
C ASN A 119 -23.68 4.51 -17.45
N TYR A 120 -22.78 4.92 -16.54
CA TYR A 120 -22.26 6.29 -16.53
C TYR A 120 -21.59 6.64 -17.86
N HIS A 121 -20.75 5.76 -18.40
CA HIS A 121 -20.04 5.99 -19.66
C HIS A 121 -21.02 6.18 -20.81
N MET A 122 -22.08 5.36 -20.88
CA MET A 122 -23.09 5.46 -21.94
C MET A 122 -23.85 6.78 -21.84
N ASP A 123 -24.28 7.19 -20.67
CA ASP A 123 -24.98 8.45 -20.45
C ASP A 123 -24.08 9.64 -20.75
N TYR A 124 -22.85 9.63 -20.21
CA TYR A 124 -21.84 10.66 -20.46
C TYR A 124 -21.54 10.81 -21.97
N PHE A 125 -21.35 9.69 -22.66
CA PHE A 125 -21.04 9.70 -24.08
C PHE A 125 -22.20 10.29 -24.90
N ASN A 126 -23.43 9.88 -24.62
CA ASN A 126 -24.62 10.40 -25.29
C ASN A 126 -24.83 11.91 -25.05
N GLU A 127 -24.49 12.38 -23.85
CA GLU A 127 -24.55 13.81 -23.51
C GLU A 127 -23.42 14.61 -24.14
N ALA A 128 -22.18 14.07 -24.07
CA ALA A 128 -21.00 14.73 -24.60
C ALA A 128 -21.08 14.96 -26.13
N VAL A 129 -21.79 14.10 -26.85
CA VAL A 129 -22.04 14.28 -28.30
C VAL A 129 -23.04 15.42 -28.59
N LYS A 130 -23.95 15.72 -27.64
CA LYS A 130 -25.02 16.70 -27.82
C LYS A 130 -24.74 18.06 -27.18
N ARG A 131 -23.84 18.14 -26.24
CA ARG A 131 -23.58 19.33 -25.42
C ARG A 131 -22.11 19.75 -25.48
N ALA A 132 -21.80 20.86 -24.81
CA ALA A 132 -20.45 21.27 -24.57
C ALA A 132 -19.66 20.19 -23.80
N TYR A 133 -18.40 20.02 -24.16
CA TYR A 133 -17.53 19.05 -23.52
C TYR A 133 -17.37 19.35 -22.02
N SER A 134 -17.50 18.32 -21.19
CA SER A 134 -17.11 18.33 -19.78
C SER A 134 -16.22 17.12 -19.50
N SER A 135 -15.27 17.23 -18.57
CA SER A 135 -14.44 16.09 -18.17
C SER A 135 -15.30 15.02 -17.49
N PRO A 136 -15.07 13.71 -17.76
CA PRO A 136 -15.84 12.65 -17.14
C PRO A 136 -15.57 12.61 -15.63
N LYS A 137 -16.64 12.50 -14.83
CA LYS A 137 -16.53 12.32 -13.37
C LYS A 137 -16.23 10.89 -12.98
N PHE A 138 -16.63 9.93 -13.79
CA PHE A 138 -16.32 8.52 -13.63
C PHE A 138 -15.55 8.02 -14.86
N LEU A 139 -14.37 7.48 -14.65
CA LEU A 139 -13.51 7.01 -15.72
C LEU A 139 -13.01 5.59 -15.43
N TYR A 140 -13.32 4.66 -16.33
CA TYR A 140 -12.80 3.31 -16.27
C TYR A 140 -11.65 3.14 -17.25
N VAL A 141 -10.45 2.87 -16.75
CA VAL A 141 -9.24 2.67 -17.54
C VAL A 141 -8.76 1.23 -17.45
N ASN A 142 -8.36 0.67 -18.57
CA ASN A 142 -7.91 -0.72 -18.69
C ASN A 142 -6.82 -0.85 -19.77
N LYS A 143 -6.48 -2.08 -20.14
CA LYS A 143 -5.46 -2.37 -21.16
C LYS A 143 -5.65 -1.65 -22.50
N TYR A 144 -6.88 -1.33 -22.89
CA TYR A 144 -7.16 -0.59 -24.13
C TYR A 144 -6.76 0.89 -24.04
N CYS A 145 -6.50 1.40 -22.84
CA CYS A 145 -6.05 2.78 -22.60
C CYS A 145 -4.51 2.92 -22.56
N TRP A 146 -3.74 1.84 -22.61
CA TRP A 146 -2.28 1.91 -22.45
C TRP A 146 -1.60 2.84 -23.45
N LYS A 147 -1.96 2.75 -24.73
CA LYS A 147 -1.41 3.60 -25.80
C LYS A 147 -1.84 5.06 -25.63
N ILE A 148 -3.09 5.29 -25.27
CA ILE A 148 -3.63 6.62 -24.99
C ILE A 148 -2.91 7.25 -23.79
N ALA A 149 -2.64 6.46 -22.75
CA ALA A 149 -1.89 6.90 -21.58
C ALA A 149 -0.48 7.35 -21.95
N LEU A 150 0.25 6.57 -22.77
CA LEU A 150 1.58 6.98 -23.25
C LEU A 150 1.52 8.28 -24.05
N ILE A 151 0.59 8.41 -25.00
CA ILE A 151 0.42 9.62 -25.79
C ILE A 151 0.20 10.84 -24.88
N SER A 152 -0.67 10.69 -23.91
CA SER A 152 -1.00 11.75 -22.97
C SER A 152 0.20 12.15 -22.09
N LEU A 153 0.95 11.18 -21.57
CA LEU A 153 2.17 11.43 -20.80
C LEU A 153 3.25 12.15 -21.60
N VAL A 154 3.49 11.71 -22.84
CA VAL A 154 4.52 12.36 -23.72
C VAL A 154 4.14 13.79 -24.07
N CYS A 155 2.85 14.11 -24.14
CA CYS A 155 2.34 15.47 -24.34
C CYS A 155 2.31 16.30 -23.05
N SER A 156 2.69 15.73 -21.91
CA SER A 156 2.68 16.44 -20.63
C SER A 156 3.92 17.34 -20.46
N ASN A 157 3.71 18.54 -19.92
CA ASN A 157 4.78 19.45 -19.55
C ASN A 157 5.29 19.22 -18.10
N ASN A 158 4.73 18.26 -17.36
CA ASN A 158 5.16 17.93 -16.01
C ASN A 158 6.57 17.33 -16.00
N ALA A 159 7.47 17.92 -15.18
CA ALA A 159 8.88 17.50 -15.09
C ALA A 159 9.06 16.07 -14.54
N GLU A 160 8.20 15.64 -13.62
CA GLU A 160 8.23 14.29 -13.05
C GLU A 160 7.86 13.25 -14.11
N VAL A 161 6.81 13.54 -14.90
CA VAL A 161 6.39 12.70 -16.04
C VAL A 161 7.51 12.57 -17.07
N LYS A 162 8.19 13.67 -17.42
CA LYS A 162 9.34 13.65 -18.34
C LYS A 162 10.49 12.79 -17.78
N SER A 163 10.77 12.91 -16.49
CA SER A 163 11.79 12.09 -15.83
C SER A 163 11.41 10.60 -15.82
N PHE A 164 10.15 10.28 -15.57
CA PHE A 164 9.62 8.91 -15.62
C PHE A 164 9.77 8.31 -17.03
N LEU A 165 9.32 9.02 -18.07
CA LEU A 165 9.41 8.57 -19.47
C LEU A 165 10.85 8.32 -19.91
N LYS A 166 11.77 9.23 -19.53
CA LYS A 166 13.20 9.07 -19.82
C LYS A 166 13.80 7.84 -19.12
N LYS A 167 13.46 7.65 -17.84
CA LYS A 167 13.98 6.52 -17.05
C LYS A 167 13.44 5.17 -17.52
N THR A 168 12.14 5.12 -17.84
CA THR A 168 11.42 3.84 -18.10
C THR A 168 11.50 3.42 -19.56
N LEU A 169 11.40 4.39 -20.49
CA LEU A 169 11.27 4.13 -21.93
C LEU A 169 12.35 4.83 -22.78
N ASN A 170 13.28 5.54 -22.14
CA ASN A 170 14.27 6.39 -22.82
C ASN A 170 13.66 7.45 -23.79
N ILE A 171 12.41 7.87 -23.53
CA ILE A 171 11.73 8.92 -24.30
C ILE A 171 12.13 10.27 -23.70
N SER A 172 12.69 11.17 -24.51
CA SER A 172 13.09 12.51 -24.10
C SER A 172 12.20 13.61 -24.69
N THR A 173 11.63 13.37 -25.87
CA THR A 173 10.85 14.36 -26.61
C THR A 173 9.66 13.72 -27.33
N PRO A 174 8.59 14.48 -27.68
CA PRO A 174 7.49 13.98 -28.50
C PRO A 174 7.91 13.49 -29.89
N ILE A 175 9.05 13.93 -30.42
CA ILE A 175 9.55 13.51 -31.73
C ILE A 175 9.99 12.04 -31.72
N ASP A 176 10.34 11.51 -30.55
CA ASP A 176 10.75 10.12 -30.39
C ASP A 176 9.56 9.13 -30.53
N VAL A 177 8.34 9.62 -30.71
CA VAL A 177 7.12 8.80 -30.78
C VAL A 177 6.36 9.05 -32.07
N GLU A 178 6.10 7.99 -32.82
CA GLU A 178 5.29 7.99 -34.03
C GLU A 178 3.96 7.28 -33.81
N LEU A 179 2.91 7.78 -34.44
CA LEU A 179 1.54 7.29 -34.31
C LEU A 179 0.91 6.99 -35.66
N GLU A 180 0.09 5.94 -35.69
CA GLU A 180 -0.84 5.68 -36.78
C GLU A 180 -2.24 5.44 -36.20
N PHE A 181 -3.25 6.09 -36.77
CA PHE A 181 -4.64 5.90 -36.41
C PHE A 181 -5.39 5.17 -37.54
N ALA A 182 -6.01 4.04 -37.24
CA ALA A 182 -6.97 3.41 -38.14
C ALA A 182 -8.38 3.99 -37.82
N ILE A 183 -8.90 4.80 -38.73
CA ILE A 183 -10.14 5.57 -38.57
C ILE A 183 -11.27 4.95 -39.39
N ASP A 184 -12.47 4.89 -38.83
CA ASP A 184 -13.70 4.57 -39.55
C ASP A 184 -14.40 5.88 -39.97
N ASP A 185 -14.13 6.36 -41.16
CA ASP A 185 -14.69 7.60 -41.68
C ASP A 185 -16.22 7.60 -41.73
N ALA A 186 -16.86 6.45 -41.93
CA ALA A 186 -18.31 6.32 -41.91
C ALA A 186 -18.93 6.65 -40.54
N LYS A 187 -18.12 6.64 -39.48
CA LYS A 187 -18.57 6.98 -38.10
C LYS A 187 -18.36 8.44 -37.75
N LYS A 188 -17.65 9.24 -38.55
CA LYS A 188 -17.43 10.67 -38.28
C LYS A 188 -18.73 11.43 -38.08
N GLU A 189 -19.78 11.08 -38.81
CA GLU A 189 -21.08 11.73 -38.71
C GLU A 189 -21.68 11.66 -37.29
N ALA A 190 -21.49 10.54 -36.60
CA ALA A 190 -21.98 10.38 -35.24
C ALA A 190 -21.27 11.30 -34.20
N PHE A 191 -20.15 11.92 -34.57
CA PHE A 191 -19.33 12.77 -33.70
C PHE A 191 -19.27 14.23 -34.18
N GLN A 192 -20.04 14.62 -35.20
CA GLN A 192 -19.90 15.93 -35.89
C GLN A 192 -19.92 17.17 -34.98
N THR A 193 -20.67 17.13 -33.90
CA THR A 193 -20.79 18.25 -32.96
C THR A 193 -19.81 18.16 -31.80
N HIS A 194 -18.98 17.13 -31.76
CA HIS A 194 -18.13 16.87 -30.62
C HIS A 194 -16.79 17.62 -30.67
N THR A 195 -16.44 18.28 -29.57
CA THR A 195 -15.17 19.01 -29.43
C THR A 195 -13.97 18.12 -29.71
N ALA A 196 -13.99 16.85 -29.31
CA ALA A 196 -12.91 15.89 -29.54
C ALA A 196 -12.68 15.63 -31.04
N LEU A 197 -13.75 15.50 -31.85
CA LEU A 197 -13.63 15.33 -33.30
C LEU A 197 -13.07 16.60 -33.96
N SER A 198 -13.52 17.77 -33.54
CA SER A 198 -12.98 19.03 -34.04
C SER A 198 -11.49 19.19 -33.82
N TRP A 199 -11.00 18.79 -32.63
CA TRP A 199 -9.57 18.75 -32.34
C TRP A 199 -8.87 17.65 -33.16
N PHE A 200 -9.44 16.44 -33.22
CA PHE A 200 -8.87 15.32 -33.94
C PHE A 200 -8.69 15.61 -35.44
N ASN A 201 -9.65 16.26 -36.06
CA ASN A 201 -9.56 16.67 -37.47
C ASN A 201 -8.43 17.67 -37.73
N ARG A 202 -8.04 18.48 -36.73
CA ARG A 202 -6.89 19.40 -36.86
C ARG A 202 -5.55 18.69 -36.83
N ILE A 203 -5.44 17.56 -36.11
CA ILE A 203 -4.21 16.78 -36.03
C ILE A 203 -4.08 15.74 -37.16
N THR A 204 -5.18 15.33 -37.77
CA THR A 204 -5.21 14.25 -38.78
C THR A 204 -5.36 14.72 -40.19
N HIS A 205 -5.05 15.96 -40.56
CA HIS A 205 -5.21 16.50 -41.94
C HIS A 205 -5.54 15.40 -42.97
N GLU A 206 -6.47 15.63 -43.86
CA GLU A 206 -7.01 14.66 -44.79
C GLU A 206 -5.96 13.70 -45.35
N GLY A 207 -6.02 12.41 -44.96
CA GLY A 207 -5.25 11.32 -45.58
C GLY A 207 -3.89 11.01 -44.97
N LEU A 208 -3.43 11.63 -43.89
CA LEU A 208 -2.19 11.24 -43.22
C LEU A 208 -2.44 10.11 -42.23
N ILE A 209 -1.90 8.95 -42.54
CA ILE A 209 -1.97 7.74 -41.70
C ILE A 209 -0.94 7.81 -40.55
N GLY A 210 0.20 8.48 -40.76
CA GLY A 210 1.28 8.64 -39.79
C GLY A 210 1.34 10.06 -39.22
N ILE A 211 1.26 10.21 -37.91
CA ILE A 211 1.30 11.47 -37.20
C ILE A 211 2.49 11.46 -36.25
N ASN A 212 3.32 12.52 -36.34
CA ASN A 212 4.33 12.76 -35.33
C ASN A 212 3.64 13.27 -34.06
N LEU A 213 3.97 12.69 -32.90
CA LEU A 213 3.36 13.06 -31.63
C LEU A 213 3.61 14.54 -31.28
N ASN A 214 4.64 15.15 -31.81
CA ASN A 214 4.87 16.59 -31.67
C ASN A 214 3.70 17.43 -32.24
N THR A 215 3.06 16.98 -33.32
CA THR A 215 1.85 17.62 -33.86
C THR A 215 0.71 17.63 -32.83
N ILE A 216 0.50 16.52 -32.13
CA ILE A 216 -0.50 16.42 -31.06
C ILE A 216 -0.13 17.33 -29.89
N ALA A 217 1.15 17.32 -29.48
CA ALA A 217 1.63 18.11 -28.36
C ALA A 217 1.52 19.63 -28.61
N THR A 218 1.75 20.08 -29.85
CA THR A 218 1.73 21.51 -30.18
C THR A 218 0.37 22.03 -30.63
N THR A 219 -0.58 21.16 -31.03
CA THR A 219 -1.92 21.60 -31.45
C THR A 219 -2.73 22.11 -30.28
N ASP A 220 -3.22 23.33 -30.35
CA ASP A 220 -4.08 23.92 -29.32
C ASP A 220 -5.42 23.17 -29.16
N ILE A 221 -5.89 23.12 -27.93
CA ILE A 221 -7.22 22.58 -27.60
C ILE A 221 -8.14 23.74 -27.21
N PHE A 222 -9.31 23.78 -27.79
CA PHE A 222 -10.34 24.77 -27.46
C PHE A 222 -11.61 24.06 -26.97
N VAL A 223 -12.13 24.52 -25.85
CA VAL A 223 -13.39 24.07 -25.26
C VAL A 223 -14.26 25.30 -25.07
N GLU A 224 -15.47 25.30 -25.62
CA GLU A 224 -16.40 26.45 -25.58
C GLU A 224 -15.73 27.76 -26.04
N GLY A 225 -14.87 27.69 -27.06
CA GLY A 225 -14.16 28.86 -27.59
C GLY A 225 -12.98 29.35 -26.74
N LYS A 226 -12.71 28.74 -25.60
CA LYS A 226 -11.56 29.08 -24.74
C LYS A 226 -10.43 28.08 -24.96
N GLN A 227 -9.22 28.60 -25.06
CA GLN A 227 -8.01 27.75 -25.14
C GLN A 227 -7.78 27.07 -23.80
N VAL A 228 -7.52 25.76 -23.82
CA VAL A 228 -7.16 24.97 -22.65
C VAL A 228 -5.73 25.32 -22.23
N LEU A 229 -5.50 25.41 -20.93
CA LEU A 229 -4.17 25.65 -20.37
C LEU A 229 -3.20 24.51 -20.71
N GLU A 230 -1.95 24.84 -20.94
CA GLU A 230 -0.90 23.85 -21.24
C GLU A 230 -0.75 22.79 -20.14
N SER A 231 -0.99 23.13 -18.86
CA SER A 231 -0.96 22.19 -17.73
C SER A 231 -2.07 21.14 -17.78
N GLU A 232 -3.20 21.45 -18.42
CA GLU A 232 -4.35 20.57 -18.51
C GLU A 232 -4.45 19.83 -19.84
N LYS A 233 -3.67 20.26 -20.84
CA LYS A 233 -3.73 19.77 -22.21
C LYS A 233 -3.61 18.25 -22.33
N SER A 234 -2.69 17.65 -21.59
CA SER A 234 -2.50 16.18 -21.58
C SER A 234 -3.73 15.41 -21.08
N LYS A 235 -4.45 15.94 -20.11
CA LYS A 235 -5.73 15.38 -19.62
C LYS A 235 -6.81 15.43 -20.72
N TYR A 236 -6.91 16.53 -21.44
CA TYR A 236 -7.86 16.66 -22.56
C TYR A 236 -7.49 15.72 -23.71
N ILE A 237 -6.20 15.57 -24.05
CA ILE A 237 -5.73 14.63 -25.07
C ILE A 237 -6.18 13.20 -24.71
N PHE A 238 -5.94 12.79 -23.45
CA PHE A 238 -6.41 11.48 -22.98
C PHE A 238 -7.92 11.32 -23.18
N ASN A 239 -8.71 12.27 -22.66
CA ASN A 239 -10.16 12.19 -22.69
C ASN A 239 -10.73 12.19 -24.12
N PHE A 240 -10.13 12.95 -25.04
CA PHE A 240 -10.56 12.99 -26.43
C PHE A 240 -10.27 11.69 -27.17
N LEU A 241 -9.04 11.16 -27.02
CA LEU A 241 -8.69 9.87 -27.60
C LEU A 241 -9.49 8.73 -26.98
N TYR A 242 -9.77 8.80 -25.66
CA TYR A 242 -10.62 7.85 -24.98
C TYR A 242 -12.03 7.84 -25.58
N LEU A 243 -12.68 9.00 -25.73
CA LEU A 243 -14.01 9.12 -26.33
C LEU A 243 -14.07 8.61 -27.77
N LEU A 244 -13.06 8.89 -28.58
CA LEU A 244 -13.03 8.53 -29.98
C LEU A 244 -12.69 7.04 -30.23
N SER A 245 -12.03 6.37 -29.28
CA SER A 245 -11.55 4.99 -29.40
C SER A 245 -12.38 3.97 -28.59
N GLN A 246 -13.18 4.41 -27.60
CA GLN A 246 -14.00 3.49 -26.84
C GLN A 246 -15.29 3.14 -27.57
N PRO A 247 -15.77 1.89 -27.43
CA PRO A 247 -16.99 1.44 -28.09
C PRO A 247 -18.22 2.15 -27.49
N LYS A 248 -19.09 2.67 -28.36
CA LYS A 248 -20.40 3.18 -28.03
C LYS A 248 -21.47 2.22 -28.52
N LYS A 249 -22.43 1.86 -27.67
CA LYS A 249 -23.65 1.18 -28.11
C LYS A 249 -24.65 2.23 -28.62
N ASN A 250 -25.11 2.08 -29.86
CA ASN A 250 -26.22 2.86 -30.38
C ASN A 250 -27.55 2.17 -30.08
N ASP A 251 -28.68 2.83 -30.41
CA ASP A 251 -30.05 2.34 -30.19
C ASP A 251 -30.34 0.96 -30.84
N ARG A 252 -29.46 0.48 -31.72
CA ARG A 252 -29.55 -0.84 -32.37
C ARG A 252 -28.56 -1.84 -31.79
N ASN A 253 -28.00 -1.60 -30.62
CA ASN A 253 -26.94 -2.40 -29.99
C ASN A 253 -25.67 -2.59 -30.86
N LYS A 254 -25.45 -1.74 -31.86
CA LYS A 254 -24.22 -1.74 -32.63
C LYS A 254 -23.13 -0.97 -31.88
N ILE A 255 -21.91 -1.46 -31.98
CA ILE A 255 -20.76 -0.82 -31.38
C ILE A 255 -20.19 0.16 -32.42
N ASP A 256 -20.19 1.44 -32.06
CA ASP A 256 -19.61 2.51 -32.86
C ASP A 256 -18.39 3.08 -32.15
N LYS A 257 -17.26 3.14 -32.85
CA LYS A 257 -16.06 3.85 -32.43
C LYS A 257 -15.41 4.48 -33.66
N LEU A 258 -14.84 5.66 -33.50
CA LEU A 258 -14.19 6.38 -34.61
C LEU A 258 -12.79 5.83 -34.87
N ILE A 259 -12.00 5.66 -33.81
CA ILE A 259 -10.63 5.15 -33.89
C ILE A 259 -10.67 3.65 -33.60
N ASN A 260 -10.44 2.83 -34.61
CA ASN A 260 -10.45 1.38 -34.49
C ASN A 260 -9.17 0.84 -33.85
N GLU A 261 -8.03 1.43 -34.21
CA GLU A 261 -6.71 1.03 -33.71
C GLU A 261 -5.79 2.25 -33.60
N ILE A 262 -4.94 2.24 -32.59
CA ILE A 262 -3.84 3.18 -32.41
C ILE A 262 -2.55 2.36 -32.42
N LYS A 263 -1.66 2.59 -33.38
CA LYS A 263 -0.31 2.04 -33.37
C LYS A 263 0.64 3.10 -32.85
N VAL A 264 1.51 2.69 -31.96
CA VAL A 264 2.50 3.58 -31.33
C VAL A 264 3.87 2.93 -31.45
N SER A 265 4.83 3.67 -31.98
CA SER A 265 6.23 3.24 -32.01
C SER A 265 7.12 4.29 -31.35
N VAL A 266 8.08 3.81 -30.59
CA VAL A 266 9.04 4.66 -29.87
C VAL A 266 10.41 4.50 -30.52
N ASN A 267 11.08 5.60 -30.81
CA ASN A 267 12.42 5.58 -31.35
C ASN A 267 13.44 5.68 -30.20
N VAL A 268 14.12 4.59 -29.90
CA VAL A 268 15.14 4.50 -28.86
C VAL A 268 16.49 4.26 -29.51
N GLU A 269 17.38 5.25 -29.42
CA GLU A 269 18.76 5.19 -29.98
C GLU A 269 18.82 4.76 -31.46
N GLY A 270 17.85 5.25 -32.26
CA GLY A 270 17.76 4.93 -33.70
C GLY A 270 17.03 3.62 -34.01
N ASN A 271 16.61 2.86 -33.00
CA ASN A 271 15.81 1.66 -33.18
C ASN A 271 14.32 1.95 -32.93
N LYS A 272 13.48 1.60 -33.87
CA LYS A 272 12.03 1.71 -33.75
C LYS A 272 11.48 0.51 -32.99
N ILE A 273 10.91 0.75 -31.81
CA ILE A 273 10.29 -0.25 -30.95
C ILE A 273 8.78 -0.04 -30.97
N ASP A 274 8.02 -1.08 -31.29
CA ASP A 274 6.58 -1.06 -31.20
C ASP A 274 6.16 -1.11 -29.72
N PHE A 275 5.19 -0.27 -29.34
CA PHE A 275 4.62 -0.25 -28.00
C PHE A 275 4.10 -1.62 -27.53
N ASP A 276 3.57 -2.40 -28.47
CA ASP A 276 3.02 -3.72 -28.15
C ASP A 276 4.11 -4.72 -27.68
N ASN A 277 5.38 -4.46 -28.01
CA ASN A 277 6.54 -5.21 -27.54
C ASN A 277 7.02 -4.86 -26.14
N LEU A 278 6.50 -3.80 -25.51
CA LEU A 278 6.77 -3.50 -24.11
C LEU A 278 6.20 -4.59 -23.21
N SER A 279 6.86 -4.83 -22.08
CA SER A 279 6.35 -5.77 -21.06
C SER A 279 5.02 -5.27 -20.48
N GLU A 280 4.19 -6.17 -19.99
CA GLU A 280 2.92 -5.84 -19.36
C GLU A 280 3.14 -4.93 -18.13
N GLY A 281 4.20 -5.15 -17.36
CA GLY A 281 4.55 -4.32 -16.22
C GLY A 281 4.85 -2.86 -16.61
N GLU A 282 5.63 -2.64 -17.69
CA GLU A 282 5.89 -1.28 -18.20
C GLU A 282 4.61 -0.59 -18.64
N LYS A 283 3.73 -1.30 -19.37
CA LYS A 283 2.43 -0.79 -19.80
C LYS A 283 1.54 -0.40 -18.61
N LYS A 284 1.55 -1.21 -17.55
CA LYS A 284 0.82 -0.91 -16.29
C LYS A 284 1.39 0.30 -15.58
N LEU A 285 2.71 0.43 -15.46
CA LEU A 285 3.34 1.61 -14.86
C LEU A 285 3.01 2.89 -15.64
N ILE A 286 3.04 2.85 -16.98
CA ILE A 286 2.62 3.94 -17.83
C ILE A 286 1.17 4.36 -17.53
N LEU A 287 0.27 3.39 -17.40
CA LEU A 287 -1.13 3.68 -17.10
C LEU A 287 -1.31 4.30 -15.72
N ILE A 288 -0.66 3.77 -14.70
CA ILE A 288 -0.74 4.29 -13.32
C ILE A 288 -0.12 5.68 -13.22
N GLU A 289 1.03 5.93 -13.87
CA GLU A 289 1.63 7.27 -13.97
C GLU A 289 0.66 8.25 -14.62
N CYS A 290 -0.02 7.85 -15.70
CA CYS A 290 -1.02 8.69 -16.35
C CYS A 290 -2.22 8.97 -15.43
N ILE A 291 -2.71 7.97 -14.70
CA ILE A 291 -3.80 8.13 -13.75
C ILE A 291 -3.42 9.12 -12.66
N THR A 292 -2.24 8.97 -12.06
CA THR A 292 -1.82 9.76 -10.89
C THR A 292 -1.31 11.15 -11.23
N LYS A 293 -0.69 11.35 -12.39
CA LYS A 293 -0.03 12.62 -12.75
C LYS A 293 -0.77 13.44 -13.81
N VAL A 294 -1.73 12.86 -14.52
CA VAL A 294 -2.46 13.53 -15.61
C VAL A 294 -3.97 13.53 -15.38
N LEU A 295 -4.56 12.39 -15.03
CA LEU A 295 -6.02 12.26 -14.97
C LEU A 295 -6.59 12.68 -13.61
N GLY A 296 -5.95 12.24 -12.52
CA GLY A 296 -6.36 12.54 -11.16
C GLY A 296 -5.75 13.85 -10.65
N ASP A 297 -6.38 14.39 -9.63
CA ASP A 297 -5.94 15.55 -8.85
C ASP A 297 -6.10 15.28 -7.34
N GLU A 298 -5.79 16.24 -6.49
CA GLU A 298 -5.88 16.15 -5.02
C GLU A 298 -7.29 15.79 -4.50
N ASN A 299 -8.32 16.07 -5.31
CA ASN A 299 -9.73 15.81 -5.00
C ASN A 299 -10.26 14.54 -5.66
N SER A 300 -9.43 13.79 -6.35
CA SER A 300 -9.81 12.56 -7.04
C SER A 300 -9.75 11.33 -6.14
N LEU A 301 -10.62 10.35 -6.42
CA LEU A 301 -10.58 8.99 -5.88
C LEU A 301 -10.13 8.02 -6.97
N VAL A 302 -9.06 7.29 -6.72
CA VAL A 302 -8.50 6.27 -7.61
C VAL A 302 -8.70 4.89 -7.02
N LEU A 303 -9.31 3.99 -7.77
CA LEU A 303 -9.63 2.61 -7.38
C LEU A 303 -8.85 1.65 -8.27
N LEU A 304 -7.89 0.93 -7.70
CA LEU A 304 -7.00 0.03 -8.43
C LEU A 304 -7.25 -1.42 -7.99
N ASP A 305 -7.86 -2.21 -8.84
CA ASP A 305 -8.09 -3.62 -8.53
C ASP A 305 -6.95 -4.48 -9.12
N GLU A 306 -6.14 -5.06 -8.24
CA GLU A 306 -4.95 -5.89 -8.54
C GLU A 306 -3.98 -5.24 -9.54
N PRO A 307 -3.54 -3.98 -9.35
CA PRO A 307 -2.67 -3.29 -10.30
C PRO A 307 -1.30 -3.97 -10.45
N ASP A 308 -0.93 -4.80 -9.49
CA ASP A 308 0.34 -5.52 -9.43
C ASP A 308 0.28 -6.95 -9.97
N ALA A 309 -0.89 -7.42 -10.44
CA ALA A 309 -1.03 -8.75 -11.03
C ALA A 309 -0.08 -8.94 -12.22
N HIS A 310 0.58 -10.11 -12.30
CA HIS A 310 1.53 -10.48 -13.36
C HIS A 310 2.74 -9.54 -13.53
N THR A 311 3.09 -8.74 -12.49
CA THR A 311 4.26 -7.86 -12.54
C THR A 311 5.43 -8.41 -11.72
N HIS A 312 6.66 -8.13 -12.20
CA HIS A 312 7.87 -8.47 -11.47
C HIS A 312 7.99 -7.63 -10.18
N ILE A 313 8.69 -8.16 -9.17
CA ILE A 313 8.84 -7.52 -7.85
C ILE A 313 9.39 -6.08 -7.91
N ALA A 314 10.32 -5.80 -8.83
CA ALA A 314 10.86 -4.46 -9.02
C ALA A 314 9.76 -3.47 -9.45
N MET A 315 8.87 -3.89 -10.33
CA MET A 315 7.72 -3.10 -10.79
C MET A 315 6.71 -2.84 -9.67
N LYS A 316 6.46 -3.83 -8.79
CA LYS A 316 5.59 -3.64 -7.62
C LYS A 316 6.10 -2.55 -6.69
N LYS A 317 7.43 -2.45 -6.54
CA LYS A 317 8.08 -1.39 -5.77
C LYS A 317 7.87 -0.01 -6.39
N ASP A 318 8.07 0.10 -7.71
CA ASP A 318 7.83 1.35 -8.43
C ASP A 318 6.34 1.73 -8.39
N LEU A 319 5.44 0.77 -8.51
CA LEU A 319 3.99 0.96 -8.37
C LEU A 319 3.61 1.55 -7.00
N LEU A 320 4.11 0.97 -5.90
CA LEU A 320 3.85 1.50 -4.56
C LEU A 320 4.33 2.95 -4.42
N LYS A 321 5.52 3.24 -4.95
CA LYS A 321 6.06 4.60 -4.96
C LYS A 321 5.11 5.57 -5.68
N LEU A 322 4.69 5.27 -6.90
CA LEU A 322 3.76 6.10 -7.68
C LEU A 322 2.45 6.36 -6.94
N ILE A 323 1.87 5.31 -6.35
CA ILE A 323 0.62 5.42 -5.60
C ILE A 323 0.81 6.28 -4.34
N SER A 324 1.93 6.14 -3.64
CA SER A 324 2.20 6.91 -2.41
C SER A 324 2.49 8.38 -2.65
N GLU A 325 2.94 8.75 -3.85
CA GLU A 325 3.22 10.13 -4.26
C GLU A 325 1.99 10.84 -4.87
N PHE A 326 0.86 10.13 -4.99
CA PHE A 326 -0.39 10.73 -5.48
C PHE A 326 -1.04 11.61 -4.41
N GLU A 327 -1.40 12.83 -4.76
CA GLU A 327 -1.99 13.81 -3.82
C GLU A 327 -3.46 13.51 -3.48
N GLY A 328 -4.19 12.82 -4.37
CA GLY A 328 -5.56 12.36 -4.14
C GLY A 328 -5.63 11.14 -3.23
N GLN A 329 -6.75 10.41 -3.26
CA GLN A 329 -6.91 9.16 -2.53
C GLN A 329 -6.84 7.97 -3.47
N THR A 330 -5.95 7.02 -3.18
CA THR A 330 -5.94 5.72 -3.86
C THR A 330 -6.43 4.61 -2.92
N ILE A 331 -7.29 3.74 -3.41
CA ILE A 331 -7.61 2.45 -2.77
C ILE A 331 -7.19 1.35 -3.74
N MET A 332 -6.26 0.50 -3.34
CA MET A 332 -5.80 -0.62 -4.15
C MET A 332 -6.07 -1.96 -3.48
N THR A 333 -6.29 -2.98 -4.29
CA THR A 333 -6.32 -4.38 -3.81
C THR A 333 -5.08 -5.11 -4.27
N THR A 334 -4.62 -6.07 -3.50
CA THR A 334 -3.51 -6.94 -3.87
C THR A 334 -3.57 -8.27 -3.13
N HIS A 335 -3.02 -9.31 -3.75
CA HIS A 335 -2.73 -10.60 -3.12
C HIS A 335 -1.24 -10.74 -2.77
N SER A 336 -0.42 -9.78 -3.17
CA SER A 336 1.02 -9.90 -3.05
C SER A 336 1.51 -9.56 -1.64
N PRO A 337 2.10 -10.51 -0.92
CA PRO A 337 2.69 -10.25 0.39
C PRO A 337 3.85 -9.26 0.33
N MET A 338 4.39 -8.98 -0.86
CA MET A 338 5.49 -8.05 -1.05
C MET A 338 5.15 -6.61 -0.66
N PHE A 339 3.87 -6.22 -0.68
CA PHE A 339 3.42 -4.90 -0.21
C PHE A 339 3.52 -4.73 1.31
N LEU A 340 3.84 -5.77 2.05
CA LEU A 340 4.17 -5.71 3.48
C LEU A 340 5.64 -5.31 3.74
N ASN A 341 6.44 -5.08 2.69
CA ASN A 341 7.85 -4.75 2.82
C ASN A 341 8.06 -3.33 3.37
N LYS A 342 8.42 -3.22 4.64
CA LYS A 342 8.66 -1.95 5.36
C LYS A 342 9.79 -1.09 4.78
N HIS A 343 10.66 -1.67 3.94
CA HIS A 343 11.80 -0.97 3.32
C HIS A 343 11.47 -0.39 1.94
N TRP A 344 10.29 -0.59 1.43
CA TRP A 344 9.89 0.01 0.16
C TRP A 344 9.55 1.49 0.33
N ASN A 345 10.04 2.31 -0.59
CA ASN A 345 9.67 3.73 -0.64
C ASN A 345 8.15 3.84 -0.84
N GLY A 346 7.52 4.65 0.01
CA GLY A 346 6.07 4.81 0.02
C GLY A 346 5.33 3.84 0.94
N PHE A 347 6.01 2.89 1.60
CA PHE A 347 5.36 2.02 2.58
C PHE A 347 4.94 2.82 3.83
N VAL A 348 3.67 2.70 4.20
CA VAL A 348 3.09 3.23 5.44
C VAL A 348 2.24 2.14 6.07
N GLU A 349 2.61 1.67 7.25
CA GLU A 349 1.96 0.53 7.92
C GLU A 349 0.46 0.76 8.15
N ASN A 350 0.08 1.97 8.57
CA ASN A 350 -1.32 2.33 8.82
C ASN A 350 -2.19 2.39 7.54
N ASN A 351 -1.58 2.27 6.35
CA ASN A 351 -2.27 2.26 5.08
C ASN A 351 -2.58 0.84 4.56
N ILE A 352 -2.09 -0.19 5.26
CA ILE A 352 -2.27 -1.59 4.89
C ILE A 352 -3.37 -2.20 5.75
N PHE A 353 -4.39 -2.76 5.10
CA PHE A 353 -5.55 -3.37 5.74
C PHE A 353 -5.70 -4.81 5.26
N TYR A 354 -5.72 -5.75 6.19
CA TYR A 354 -5.97 -7.14 5.87
C TYR A 354 -7.47 -7.43 5.83
N MET A 355 -7.92 -8.01 4.71
CA MET A 355 -9.32 -8.41 4.53
C MET A 355 -9.49 -9.92 4.57
N HIS A 356 -10.41 -10.38 5.40
CA HIS A 356 -10.82 -11.77 5.52
C HIS A 356 -12.34 -11.84 5.67
N ASP A 357 -13.02 -12.74 4.96
CA ASP A 357 -14.47 -12.94 4.99
C ASP A 357 -15.30 -11.65 4.95
N GLY A 358 -14.91 -10.72 4.07
CA GLY A 358 -15.63 -9.47 3.85
C GLY A 358 -15.46 -8.42 4.95
N LYS A 359 -14.49 -8.57 5.86
CA LYS A 359 -14.19 -7.66 6.95
C LYS A 359 -12.73 -7.25 6.95
N ILE A 360 -12.44 -6.08 7.53
CA ILE A 360 -11.07 -5.70 7.87
C ILE A 360 -10.76 -6.27 9.26
N GLU A 361 -9.69 -7.04 9.35
CA GLU A 361 -9.18 -7.54 10.62
C GLU A 361 -8.18 -6.55 11.22
N ASP A 362 -8.37 -6.21 12.50
CA ASP A 362 -7.47 -5.34 13.27
C ASP A 362 -6.29 -6.15 13.82
N THR A 363 -5.46 -6.67 12.90
CA THR A 363 -4.29 -7.47 13.25
C THR A 363 -3.05 -6.99 12.51
N GLU A 364 -1.89 -7.25 13.11
CA GLU A 364 -0.61 -6.92 12.49
C GLU A 364 -0.47 -7.63 11.13
N PRO A 365 -0.16 -6.92 10.04
CA PRO A 365 -0.09 -7.50 8.70
C PRO A 365 0.80 -8.73 8.56
N LEU A 366 1.84 -8.84 9.39
CA LEU A 366 2.77 -9.97 9.40
C LEU A 366 2.15 -11.29 9.87
N LYS A 367 1.11 -11.25 10.69
CA LYS A 367 0.43 -12.47 11.15
C LYS A 367 -0.29 -13.19 10.00
N HIS A 368 -0.66 -12.44 8.98
CA HIS A 368 -1.36 -12.95 7.81
C HIS A 368 -0.43 -13.38 6.66
N LEU A 369 0.88 -13.27 6.86
CA LEU A 369 1.81 -13.67 5.81
C LEU A 369 1.74 -15.17 5.53
N ALA A 370 1.62 -16.00 6.55
CA ALA A 370 1.43 -17.43 6.42
C ALA A 370 0.13 -17.73 5.66
N ASP A 371 -0.98 -17.07 6.01
CA ASP A 371 -2.27 -17.22 5.32
C ASP A 371 -2.17 -16.78 3.86
N LEU A 372 -1.53 -15.63 3.59
CA LEU A 372 -1.34 -15.10 2.23
C LEU A 372 -0.48 -15.98 1.33
N THR A 373 0.31 -16.86 1.90
CA THR A 373 1.24 -17.74 1.19
C THR A 373 0.90 -19.22 1.32
N ASP A 374 -0.29 -19.54 1.85
CA ASP A 374 -0.75 -20.91 2.13
C ASP A 374 0.24 -21.72 2.97
N ASN A 375 0.85 -21.04 3.96
CA ASN A 375 1.91 -21.56 4.82
C ASN A 375 3.21 -21.97 4.09
N GLU A 376 3.38 -21.62 2.81
CA GLU A 376 4.61 -21.87 2.06
C GLU A 376 5.77 -20.96 2.52
N VAL A 377 5.44 -19.80 3.10
CA VAL A 377 6.42 -18.87 3.67
C VAL A 377 6.31 -18.90 5.17
N ASP A 378 7.31 -19.49 5.81
CA ASP A 378 7.40 -19.48 7.26
C ASP A 378 7.79 -18.10 7.81
N PHE A 379 7.80 -17.99 9.13
CA PHE A 379 8.16 -16.75 9.81
C PHE A 379 9.60 -16.29 9.48
N PHE A 380 10.52 -17.21 9.20
CA PHE A 380 11.91 -16.92 8.85
C PHE A 380 12.02 -16.38 7.42
N ASP A 381 11.28 -16.94 6.50
CA ASP A 381 11.21 -16.45 5.12
C ASP A 381 10.51 -15.09 5.04
N SER A 382 9.58 -14.79 5.95
CA SER A 382 8.91 -13.49 6.01
C SER A 382 9.86 -12.33 6.24
N SER A 383 10.80 -12.46 7.15
CA SER A 383 11.80 -11.42 7.43
C SER A 383 12.72 -11.18 6.24
N TYR A 384 12.99 -12.19 5.46
CA TYR A 384 13.76 -12.11 4.23
C TYR A 384 12.97 -11.49 3.08
N ILE A 385 11.70 -11.88 2.92
CA ILE A 385 10.76 -11.28 1.94
C ILE A 385 10.59 -9.79 2.22
N LEU A 386 10.52 -9.39 3.49
CA LEU A 386 10.43 -8.01 3.91
C LEU A 386 11.72 -7.20 3.70
N GLY A 387 12.79 -7.84 3.18
CA GLY A 387 14.03 -7.17 2.80
C GLY A 387 14.85 -6.67 3.98
N ALA A 388 14.72 -7.29 5.15
CA ALA A 388 15.49 -6.92 6.32
C ALA A 388 16.98 -7.13 6.06
N LYS A 389 17.75 -6.03 6.10
CA LYS A 389 19.20 -6.05 6.04
C LYS A 389 19.85 -6.27 7.41
N ASN A 390 19.14 -5.84 8.46
CA ASN A 390 19.55 -5.95 9.85
C ASN A 390 18.64 -6.94 10.57
N LEU A 391 19.20 -8.03 11.04
CA LEU A 391 18.47 -9.14 11.63
C LEU A 391 18.91 -9.38 13.07
N LEU A 392 17.96 -9.34 14.00
CA LEU A 392 18.15 -9.69 15.40
C LEU A 392 17.46 -11.03 15.67
N VAL A 393 18.22 -12.04 16.03
CA VAL A 393 17.68 -13.32 16.48
C VAL A 393 17.64 -13.33 18.00
N VAL A 394 16.46 -13.57 18.57
CA VAL A 394 16.21 -13.66 20.01
C VAL A 394 15.75 -15.07 20.38
N GLU A 395 15.76 -15.43 21.65
CA GLU A 395 15.46 -16.80 22.06
C GLU A 395 14.02 -17.21 21.81
N GLY A 396 13.06 -16.34 22.14
CA GLY A 396 11.66 -16.71 22.09
C GLY A 396 10.73 -15.61 21.54
N PRO A 397 9.44 -15.96 21.35
CA PRO A 397 8.41 -15.02 20.91
C PRO A 397 8.20 -13.86 21.89
N ASN A 398 8.42 -14.08 23.19
CA ASN A 398 8.25 -13.05 24.21
C ASN A 398 9.33 -11.99 24.12
N ASP A 399 10.58 -12.38 23.93
CA ASP A 399 11.69 -11.45 23.68
C ASP A 399 11.36 -10.50 22.54
N LYS A 400 10.89 -11.06 21.42
CA LYS A 400 10.46 -10.28 20.27
C LYS A 400 9.40 -9.26 20.66
N ARG A 401 8.32 -9.71 21.31
CA ARG A 401 7.19 -8.84 21.71
C ARG A 401 7.65 -7.70 22.62
N TYR A 402 8.50 -8.01 23.60
CA TYR A 402 9.00 -7.02 24.57
C TYR A 402 9.90 -6.00 23.89
N LEU A 403 10.82 -6.44 23.03
CA LEU A 403 11.70 -5.53 22.29
C LEU A 403 10.95 -4.66 21.29
N GLU A 404 10.03 -5.23 20.52
CA GLU A 404 9.19 -4.46 19.59
C GLU A 404 8.37 -3.40 20.33
N LYS A 405 7.77 -3.75 21.47
CA LYS A 405 7.05 -2.79 22.30
C LYS A 405 7.97 -1.71 22.86
N ALA A 406 9.15 -2.08 23.37
CA ALA A 406 10.15 -1.12 23.84
C ALA A 406 10.56 -0.16 22.72
N ILE A 407 10.88 -0.68 21.53
CA ILE A 407 11.23 0.14 20.35
C ILE A 407 10.09 1.10 20.01
N SER A 408 8.85 0.64 20.00
CA SER A 408 7.68 1.49 19.72
C SER A 408 7.54 2.63 20.74
N ILE A 409 7.72 2.35 22.05
CA ILE A 409 7.64 3.35 23.11
C ILE A 409 8.77 4.38 22.98
N PHE A 410 10.00 3.91 22.81
CA PHE A 410 11.18 4.77 22.77
C PHE A 410 11.26 5.60 21.47
N SER A 411 10.82 5.06 20.34
CA SER A 411 10.77 5.77 19.06
C SER A 411 9.83 6.96 19.06
N LYS A 412 8.76 6.91 19.87
CA LYS A 412 7.84 8.05 20.06
C LYS A 412 8.46 9.18 20.88
N LYS A 413 9.39 8.86 21.78
CA LYS A 413 10.02 9.82 22.69
C LYS A 413 11.35 10.38 22.16
N TYR A 414 12.09 9.59 21.39
CA TYR A 414 13.45 9.92 20.99
C TYR A 414 13.73 9.48 19.55
N ASP A 415 14.08 10.42 18.68
CA ASP A 415 14.30 10.18 17.24
C ASP A 415 15.37 9.12 16.94
N LYS A 416 16.42 9.01 17.78
CA LYS A 416 17.49 8.04 17.59
C LYS A 416 16.97 6.59 17.53
N TYR A 417 15.90 6.25 18.26
CA TYR A 417 15.38 4.88 18.29
C TYR A 417 14.45 4.57 17.10
N LYS A 418 14.02 5.58 16.33
CA LYS A 418 13.26 5.35 15.09
C LYS A 418 14.02 4.45 14.10
N LYS A 419 15.36 4.51 14.13
CA LYS A 419 16.20 3.67 13.29
C LYS A 419 16.09 2.17 13.63
N LEU A 420 15.75 1.82 14.86
CA LEU A 420 15.54 0.43 15.29
C LEU A 420 14.29 -0.20 14.67
N SER A 421 13.34 0.58 14.13
CA SER A 421 12.21 0.04 13.38
C SER A 421 12.62 -0.64 12.06
N GLN A 422 13.87 -0.44 11.62
CA GLN A 422 14.44 -1.08 10.42
C GLN A 422 15.02 -2.47 10.69
N ILE A 423 15.06 -2.91 11.95
CA ILE A 423 15.56 -4.22 12.34
C ILE A 423 14.42 -5.24 12.31
N ALA A 424 14.63 -6.39 11.67
CA ALA A 424 13.73 -7.52 11.82
C ALA A 424 14.13 -8.35 13.06
N ILE A 425 13.17 -8.65 13.93
CA ILE A 425 13.39 -9.45 15.13
C ILE A 425 12.77 -10.84 14.93
N LEU A 426 13.63 -11.87 14.96
CA LEU A 426 13.26 -13.27 14.78
C LEU A 426 13.36 -14.06 16.09
N PRO A 427 12.30 -14.75 16.53
CA PRO A 427 12.41 -15.73 17.60
C PRO A 427 13.04 -17.02 17.10
N GLY A 428 14.11 -17.47 17.75
CA GLY A 428 14.82 -18.71 17.42
C GLY A 428 14.16 -19.99 17.94
N ASN A 429 13.02 -19.86 18.65
CA ASN A 429 12.30 -20.97 19.31
C ASN A 429 13.16 -21.77 20.32
N SER A 430 14.13 -21.22 20.87
CA SER A 430 15.01 -21.49 22.01
C SER A 430 16.49 -21.25 21.67
N ALA A 431 17.29 -20.98 22.67
CA ALA A 431 18.75 -20.82 22.51
C ALA A 431 19.42 -22.06 21.89
N GLY A 432 18.93 -23.26 22.23
CA GLY A 432 19.47 -24.53 21.71
C GLY A 432 19.36 -24.68 20.18
N ASN A 433 18.41 -23.98 19.55
CA ASN A 433 18.20 -24.03 18.11
C ASN A 433 19.10 -23.05 17.33
N ALA A 434 19.84 -22.17 18.00
CA ALA A 434 20.62 -21.10 17.35
C ALA A 434 21.58 -21.62 16.27
N LYS A 435 22.27 -22.71 16.53
CA LYS A 435 23.17 -23.35 15.58
C LYS A 435 22.46 -23.91 14.37
N ALA A 436 21.37 -24.65 14.56
CA ALA A 436 20.58 -25.25 13.49
C ALA A 436 19.95 -24.16 12.61
N LEU A 437 19.39 -23.12 13.22
CA LEU A 437 18.85 -21.96 12.52
C LEU A 437 19.89 -21.29 11.63
N TYR A 438 21.12 -21.08 12.14
CA TYR A 438 22.18 -20.49 11.34
C TYR A 438 22.59 -21.39 10.17
N GLU A 439 22.91 -22.66 10.44
CA GLU A 439 23.44 -23.59 9.42
C GLU A 439 22.40 -23.92 8.32
N LEU A 440 21.15 -24.15 8.70
CA LEU A 440 20.10 -24.60 7.78
C LEU A 440 19.42 -23.44 7.03
N VAL A 441 19.29 -22.28 7.67
CA VAL A 441 18.48 -21.17 7.13
C VAL A 441 19.31 -19.93 6.82
N LEU A 442 19.98 -19.36 7.82
CA LEU A 442 20.57 -18.02 7.71
C LEU A 442 21.88 -17.98 6.94
N LYS A 443 22.71 -19.02 7.01
CA LYS A 443 24.00 -19.07 6.34
C LYS A 443 23.91 -18.81 4.83
N ASN A 444 22.92 -19.38 4.18
CA ASN A 444 22.68 -19.20 2.74
C ASN A 444 22.13 -17.82 2.39
N LYS A 445 21.60 -17.09 3.38
CA LYS A 445 20.98 -15.77 3.22
C LYS A 445 21.94 -14.61 3.58
N MET A 446 23.13 -14.93 4.14
CA MET A 446 24.11 -13.93 4.62
C MET A 446 24.60 -12.94 3.57
N GLN A 447 24.51 -13.27 2.27
CA GLN A 447 24.88 -12.33 1.20
C GLN A 447 23.99 -11.09 1.14
N LYS A 448 22.75 -11.19 1.65
CA LYS A 448 21.73 -10.13 1.61
C LYS A 448 21.50 -9.47 2.98
N ILE A 449 22.11 -10.02 4.04
CA ILE A 449 22.03 -9.49 5.40
C ILE A 449 23.30 -8.68 5.65
N ASP A 450 23.15 -7.42 6.04
CA ASP A 450 24.28 -6.54 6.38
C ASP A 450 24.78 -6.86 7.80
N HIS A 451 23.88 -7.02 8.76
CA HIS A 451 24.18 -7.36 10.14
C HIS A 451 23.24 -8.43 10.68
N LEU A 452 23.81 -9.49 11.24
CA LEU A 452 23.10 -10.54 11.97
C LEU A 452 23.59 -10.56 13.42
N ILE A 453 22.67 -10.35 14.36
CA ILE A 453 22.97 -10.37 15.79
C ILE A 453 22.09 -11.43 16.46
N TYR A 454 22.71 -12.29 17.25
CA TYR A 454 22.03 -13.17 18.19
C TYR A 454 22.05 -12.52 19.57
N LEU A 455 20.90 -12.42 20.22
CA LEU A 455 20.76 -11.89 21.57
C LEU A 455 20.19 -13.00 22.47
N PHE A 456 20.99 -13.45 23.40
CA PHE A 456 20.69 -14.55 24.30
C PHE A 456 20.40 -14.05 25.71
N ASP A 457 19.55 -14.77 26.44
CA ASP A 457 19.49 -14.66 27.90
C ASP A 457 20.85 -15.08 28.49
N PHE A 458 21.28 -14.43 29.54
CA PHE A 458 22.47 -14.85 30.28
C PHE A 458 22.04 -15.84 31.36
N ASP A 459 21.61 -17.01 30.91
CA ASP A 459 21.26 -18.16 31.74
C ASP A 459 21.94 -19.44 31.21
N GLU A 460 21.62 -20.58 31.80
CA GLU A 460 22.22 -21.86 31.40
C GLU A 460 21.96 -22.21 29.93
N GLY A 461 20.69 -22.00 29.47
CA GLY A 461 20.25 -22.29 28.09
C GLY A 461 20.88 -21.35 27.08
N GLY A 462 20.82 -20.05 27.34
CA GLY A 462 21.41 -19.01 26.49
C GLY A 462 22.92 -19.13 26.36
N TYR A 463 23.62 -19.49 27.45
CA TYR A 463 25.04 -19.73 27.40
C TYR A 463 25.40 -20.92 26.51
N ASP A 464 24.68 -22.03 26.58
CA ASP A 464 24.89 -23.19 25.73
C ASP A 464 24.61 -22.86 24.26
N GLY A 465 23.53 -22.13 23.98
CA GLY A 465 23.21 -21.63 22.65
C GLY A 465 24.30 -20.73 22.08
N TRP A 466 24.74 -19.74 22.84
CA TRP A 466 25.86 -18.86 22.51
C TRP A 466 27.12 -19.62 22.20
N LYS A 467 27.52 -20.58 23.06
CA LYS A 467 28.72 -21.40 22.89
C LYS A 467 28.66 -22.26 21.63
N SER A 468 27.48 -22.75 21.27
CA SER A 468 27.28 -23.58 20.09
C SER A 468 27.46 -22.79 18.81
N ILE A 469 26.94 -21.54 18.72
CA ILE A 469 26.98 -20.72 17.52
C ILE A 469 28.28 -19.94 17.38
N LYS A 470 28.86 -19.45 18.46
CA LYS A 470 30.12 -18.68 18.45
C LYS A 470 31.28 -19.39 17.73
N LYS A 471 31.27 -20.71 17.69
CA LYS A 471 32.29 -21.53 17.05
C LYS A 471 32.16 -21.60 15.52
N ILE A 472 31.00 -21.31 14.97
CA ILE A 472 30.68 -21.56 13.56
C ILE A 472 30.42 -20.29 12.75
N VAL A 473 30.25 -19.16 13.42
CA VAL A 473 29.94 -17.87 12.76
C VAL A 473 31.22 -17.11 12.41
N ASP A 474 31.16 -16.37 11.30
CA ASP A 474 32.21 -15.46 10.87
C ASP A 474 32.01 -14.04 11.45
N GLY A 475 32.93 -13.12 11.13
CA GLY A 475 32.92 -11.76 11.69
C GLY A 475 31.71 -10.89 11.36
N LYS A 476 30.79 -11.34 10.49
CA LYS A 476 29.54 -10.64 10.19
C LYS A 476 28.41 -10.96 11.17
N VAL A 477 28.57 -12.01 11.96
CA VAL A 477 27.59 -12.46 12.94
C VAL A 477 28.09 -12.12 14.33
N LYS A 478 27.30 -11.37 15.07
CA LYS A 478 27.59 -11.02 16.46
C LYS A 478 26.69 -11.80 17.40
N CYS A 479 27.23 -12.17 18.56
CA CYS A 479 26.49 -12.86 19.61
C CYS A 479 26.59 -12.04 20.89
N LEU A 480 25.44 -11.60 21.39
CA LEU A 480 25.32 -10.78 22.60
C LEU A 480 24.52 -11.52 23.66
N PHE A 481 24.72 -11.15 24.90
CA PHE A 481 23.87 -11.49 26.02
C PHE A 481 23.07 -10.26 26.47
N TYR A 482 21.90 -10.47 27.02
CA TYR A 482 21.23 -9.42 27.78
C TYR A 482 22.10 -9.00 28.97
N GLN A 483 22.29 -7.69 29.14
CA GLN A 483 23.04 -7.08 30.23
C GLN A 483 22.31 -5.83 30.71
N LEU A 484 22.18 -5.67 32.03
CA LEU A 484 21.55 -4.48 32.60
C LEU A 484 22.40 -3.22 32.36
N ASP A 485 23.74 -3.38 32.44
CA ASP A 485 24.70 -2.34 32.05
C ASP A 485 25.74 -2.88 31.08
N TYR A 486 25.72 -2.41 29.85
CA TYR A 486 26.66 -2.79 28.80
C TYR A 486 28.01 -2.07 28.88
N ASN A 487 28.22 -1.17 29.85
CA ASN A 487 29.54 -0.57 30.11
C ASN A 487 30.40 -1.47 31.01
N GLU A 488 29.81 -2.41 31.73
CA GLU A 488 30.53 -3.39 32.54
C GLU A 488 30.80 -4.64 31.71
N PRO A 489 32.01 -5.21 31.78
CA PRO A 489 32.32 -6.47 31.10
C PRO A 489 31.56 -7.63 31.73
N LEU A 490 30.88 -8.43 30.90
CA LEU A 490 30.21 -9.65 31.34
C LEU A 490 31.23 -10.78 31.44
N ASP A 491 31.32 -11.44 32.59
CA ASP A 491 32.15 -12.64 32.73
C ASP A 491 31.49 -13.84 32.06
N THR A 492 31.98 -14.20 30.89
CA THR A 492 31.54 -15.38 30.12
C THR A 492 32.48 -16.58 30.26
N SER A 493 33.38 -16.57 31.24
CA SER A 493 34.31 -17.67 31.46
C SER A 493 33.63 -18.92 32.02
N ASN A 494 32.58 -18.72 32.81
CA ASN A 494 31.77 -19.76 33.41
C ASN A 494 30.31 -19.63 33.03
N LYS A 495 29.58 -20.75 33.09
CA LYS A 495 28.15 -20.82 32.91
C LYS A 495 27.44 -20.10 34.06
N PRO A 496 26.53 -19.16 33.79
CA PRO A 496 25.81 -18.43 34.83
C PRO A 496 24.86 -19.35 35.61
N THR A 497 24.76 -19.15 36.91
CA THR A 497 23.89 -19.93 37.79
C THR A 497 23.24 -19.03 38.85
N GLY A 498 22.01 -19.34 39.24
CA GLY A 498 21.33 -18.64 40.33
C GLY A 498 21.18 -17.15 40.09
N ASN A 499 21.73 -16.31 40.98
CA ASN A 499 21.57 -14.86 40.95
C ASN A 499 22.37 -14.13 39.86
N ASP A 500 23.28 -14.84 39.17
CA ASP A 500 24.09 -14.27 38.09
C ASP A 500 23.35 -14.33 36.73
N THR A 501 22.18 -14.93 36.68
CA THR A 501 21.39 -15.03 35.46
C THR A 501 20.69 -13.69 35.15
N ILE A 502 20.63 -13.33 33.85
CA ILE A 502 19.94 -12.14 33.34
C ILE A 502 19.08 -12.57 32.16
N MET A 503 17.77 -12.36 32.25
CA MET A 503 16.80 -12.67 31.21
C MET A 503 16.14 -11.39 30.69
N VAL A 504 15.44 -11.46 29.57
CA VAL A 504 14.72 -10.30 28.99
C VAL A 504 13.72 -9.71 29.99
N GLU A 505 13.08 -10.52 30.83
CA GLU A 505 12.14 -10.06 31.87
C GLU A 505 12.80 -9.12 32.89
N ASP A 506 14.12 -9.17 33.05
CA ASP A 506 14.87 -8.32 33.97
C ASP A 506 14.88 -6.84 33.62
N PHE A 507 14.51 -6.54 32.38
CA PHE A 507 14.43 -5.19 31.89
C PHE A 507 13.07 -4.51 32.23
N PHE A 508 12.10 -5.25 32.75
CA PHE A 508 10.90 -4.61 33.30
C PHE A 508 11.23 -3.88 34.60
N SER A 509 10.61 -2.74 34.81
CA SER A 509 10.81 -1.96 36.02
C SER A 509 10.23 -2.63 37.25
N GLU A 510 10.74 -2.27 38.44
CA GLU A 510 10.25 -2.76 39.72
C GLU A 510 8.73 -2.59 39.91
N LYS A 511 8.17 -1.49 39.39
CA LYS A 511 6.72 -1.24 39.39
C LYS A 511 5.90 -2.28 38.62
N ALA A 512 6.47 -2.87 37.57
CA ALA A 512 5.81 -3.95 36.84
C ALA A 512 5.71 -5.20 37.71
N TYR A 513 6.79 -5.56 38.38
CA TYR A 513 6.82 -6.71 39.29
C TYR A 513 5.90 -6.52 40.50
N GLU A 514 5.88 -5.36 41.12
CA GLU A 514 4.95 -5.04 42.21
C GLU A 514 3.50 -5.20 41.78
N HIS A 515 3.17 -4.74 40.58
CA HIS A 515 1.81 -4.86 40.04
C HIS A 515 1.43 -6.34 39.80
N ILE A 516 2.32 -7.14 39.22
CA ILE A 516 2.10 -8.56 38.93
C ILE A 516 1.90 -9.33 40.26
N VAL A 517 2.78 -9.12 41.22
CA VAL A 517 2.72 -9.79 42.52
C VAL A 517 1.43 -9.42 43.26
N SER A 518 1.02 -8.18 43.24
CA SER A 518 -0.23 -7.75 43.91
C SER A 518 -1.49 -8.39 43.33
N LYS A 519 -1.51 -8.66 42.03
CA LYS A 519 -2.65 -9.28 41.35
C LYS A 519 -2.72 -10.80 41.53
N GLU A 520 -1.55 -11.48 41.47
CA GLU A 520 -1.50 -12.94 41.56
C GLU A 520 -1.53 -13.49 42.98
N LYS A 521 -1.59 -12.64 44.04
CA LYS A 521 -1.49 -13.05 45.44
C LYS A 521 -0.32 -14.01 45.69
N LEU A 522 0.78 -13.78 45.01
CA LEU A 522 2.01 -14.52 45.18
C LEU A 522 2.47 -14.39 46.66
N ASP A 523 2.81 -15.49 47.25
CA ASP A 523 2.99 -15.71 48.69
C ASP A 523 3.75 -14.57 49.39
N SER A 524 3.20 -14.00 50.44
CA SER A 524 3.69 -12.87 51.24
C SER A 524 5.03 -13.09 51.96
N LYS A 525 5.63 -14.29 51.80
CA LYS A 525 6.93 -14.66 52.39
C LYS A 525 8.15 -14.03 51.73
N HIS A 526 7.99 -13.43 50.55
CA HIS A 526 9.09 -12.80 49.83
C HIS A 526 9.07 -11.28 50.07
N SER A 527 9.87 -10.84 51.01
CA SER A 527 10.01 -9.40 51.32
C SER A 527 10.69 -8.68 50.17
N HIS A 528 10.13 -7.51 49.76
CA HIS A 528 10.63 -6.62 48.72
C HIS A 528 12.07 -6.08 48.92
N LYS A 529 12.78 -6.50 49.97
CA LYS A 529 14.11 -5.97 50.30
C LYS A 529 15.25 -6.48 49.40
N ASP A 530 15.03 -7.58 48.66
CA ASP A 530 16.01 -8.09 47.74
C ASP A 530 15.33 -8.52 46.43
N PHE A 531 15.20 -7.56 45.52
CA PHE A 531 14.54 -7.71 44.23
C PHE A 531 15.14 -8.85 43.39
N ARG A 532 16.46 -9.06 43.39
CA ARG A 532 17.11 -10.18 42.68
C ARG A 532 16.73 -11.53 43.24
N ASN A 533 16.72 -11.70 44.58
CA ASN A 533 16.30 -12.95 45.21
C ASN A 533 14.81 -13.24 45.02
N PHE A 534 13.97 -12.20 45.05
CA PHE A 534 12.55 -12.29 44.77
C PHE A 534 12.32 -12.80 43.37
N LYS A 535 12.98 -12.23 42.36
CA LYS A 535 12.88 -12.55 40.96
C LYS A 535 13.26 -13.99 40.64
N THR A 536 14.37 -14.49 41.16
CA THR A 536 14.85 -15.87 40.95
C THR A 536 13.81 -16.91 41.43
N ASN A 537 13.09 -16.62 42.50
CA ASN A 537 12.12 -17.53 43.09
C ASN A 537 10.75 -17.53 42.38
N ILE A 538 10.39 -16.49 41.65
CA ILE A 538 9.06 -16.34 41.01
C ILE A 538 9.12 -16.04 39.50
N ALA A 539 10.32 -16.08 38.91
CA ALA A 539 10.53 -15.76 37.50
C ALA A 539 9.58 -16.52 36.57
N SER A 540 9.38 -17.82 36.81
CA SER A 540 8.47 -18.66 36.02
C SER A 540 7.01 -18.20 36.15
N SER A 541 6.58 -17.82 37.35
CA SER A 541 5.23 -17.34 37.59
C SER A 541 4.99 -15.95 36.96
N ILE A 542 6.01 -15.09 36.99
CA ILE A 542 5.97 -13.77 36.34
C ILE A 542 5.91 -13.94 34.83
N LYS A 543 6.75 -14.80 34.26
CA LYS A 543 6.73 -15.10 32.82
C LYS A 543 5.35 -15.59 32.38
N THR A 544 4.80 -16.57 33.09
CA THR A 544 3.45 -17.10 32.82
C THR A 544 2.38 -16.02 32.94
N TYR A 545 2.47 -15.14 33.93
CA TYR A 545 1.53 -14.03 34.07
C TYR A 545 1.62 -13.06 32.87
N ILE A 546 2.83 -12.65 32.48
CA ILE A 546 3.05 -11.77 31.35
C ILE A 546 2.51 -12.41 30.07
N GLU A 547 2.81 -13.69 29.82
CA GLU A 547 2.31 -14.44 28.66
C GLU A 547 0.78 -14.45 28.58
N ASN A 548 0.11 -14.72 29.69
CA ASN A 548 -1.35 -14.84 29.73
C ASN A 548 -2.08 -13.49 29.69
N ASN A 549 -1.43 -12.40 30.07
CA ASN A 549 -2.06 -11.09 30.22
C ASN A 549 -1.51 -10.02 29.26
N TYR A 550 -0.52 -10.33 28.45
CA TYR A 550 0.13 -9.37 27.55
C TYR A 550 -0.85 -8.64 26.61
N SER A 551 -1.90 -9.32 26.16
CA SER A 551 -2.96 -8.74 25.32
C SER A 551 -4.09 -8.07 26.11
N LYS A 552 -4.22 -8.34 27.42
CA LYS A 552 -5.35 -7.90 28.26
C LYS A 552 -5.01 -6.67 29.10
N GLU A 553 -3.73 -6.46 29.41
CA GLU A 553 -3.26 -5.31 30.19
C GLU A 553 -2.48 -4.37 29.28
N SER A 554 -2.84 -3.09 29.31
CA SER A 554 -2.01 -2.05 28.75
C SER A 554 -0.74 -1.96 29.61
N PHE A 555 0.32 -2.61 29.17
CA PHE A 555 1.65 -2.50 29.76
C PHE A 555 2.04 -1.02 29.74
N LYS A 556 2.20 -0.42 30.92
CA LYS A 556 2.49 0.98 31.06
C LYS A 556 3.88 1.28 30.48
N GLU A 557 4.02 2.41 29.81
CA GLU A 557 5.30 2.82 29.22
C GLU A 557 6.45 2.84 30.24
N GLU A 558 6.17 3.20 31.49
CA GLU A 558 7.14 3.24 32.60
C GLU A 558 7.75 1.87 32.96
N TRP A 559 7.07 0.77 32.58
CA TRP A 559 7.57 -0.58 32.82
C TRP A 559 8.76 -0.93 31.92
N TYR A 560 8.92 -0.22 30.80
CA TYR A 560 9.96 -0.47 29.81
C TYR A 560 11.21 0.40 29.94
N ASN A 561 11.30 1.24 30.98
CA ASN A 561 12.39 2.24 31.08
C ASN A 561 13.78 1.62 31.02
N SER A 562 14.00 0.45 31.61
CA SER A 562 15.31 -0.22 31.62
C SER A 562 15.69 -0.84 30.28
N PHE A 563 14.75 -0.99 29.34
CA PHE A 563 15.06 -1.46 27.99
C PHE A 563 15.96 -0.48 27.21
N SER A 564 16.10 0.75 27.67
CA SER A 564 16.98 1.75 27.04
C SER A 564 18.45 1.26 26.92
N SER A 565 18.93 0.45 27.87
CA SER A 565 20.30 -0.09 27.84
C SER A 565 20.50 -1.04 26.64
N VAL A 566 19.63 -2.02 26.46
CA VAL A 566 19.70 -2.96 25.34
C VAL A 566 19.44 -2.26 24.01
N LEU A 567 18.49 -1.32 23.93
CA LEU A 567 18.21 -0.57 22.71
C LEU A 567 19.41 0.31 22.28
N ASN A 568 20.10 0.96 23.21
CA ASN A 568 21.34 1.68 22.92
C ASN A 568 22.44 0.74 22.41
N LYS A 569 22.58 -0.44 23.01
CA LYS A 569 23.53 -1.46 22.54
C LYS A 569 23.22 -1.89 21.12
N LEU A 570 21.96 -2.16 20.81
CA LEU A 570 21.53 -2.56 19.46
C LEU A 570 21.80 -1.46 18.41
N LEU A 571 21.58 -0.16 18.73
CA LEU A 571 21.94 0.94 17.83
C LEU A 571 23.42 0.91 17.45
N VAL A 572 24.30 0.70 18.44
CA VAL A 572 25.75 0.63 18.22
C VAL A 572 26.11 -0.59 17.38
N GLU A 573 25.59 -1.75 17.72
CA GLU A 573 25.96 -3.01 17.07
C GLU A 573 25.45 -3.13 15.63
N PHE A 574 24.27 -2.55 15.34
CA PHE A 574 23.73 -2.45 13.98
C PHE A 574 24.26 -1.24 13.20
N GLN A 575 25.07 -0.38 13.82
CA GLN A 575 25.63 0.85 13.20
C GLN A 575 24.54 1.79 12.68
N LEU A 576 23.47 1.99 13.45
CA LEU A 576 22.28 2.78 13.09
C LEU A 576 22.28 4.23 13.59
#